data_071f4f97617eea1cf20d706366d6cef0
#
_entry.id   071f4f97617eea1cf20d706366d6cef0
#
_cell.length_a   1.000
_cell.length_b   1.000
_cell.length_c   1.000
_cell.angle_alpha   90.00
_cell.angle_beta   90.00
_cell.angle_gamma   90.00
#
_symmetry.space_group_name_H-M   'P 1'
#
loop_
_entity.id
_entity.type
_entity.pdbx_description
1 polymer ?
#
loop_
_entity_poly.entity_id
_entity_poly.type
_entity_poly.pdbx_seq_one_letter_code
_entity_poly.pdbx_strand_id
1 'polypeptide(L)'
;MKKMMVLALTLAMTMLAAAGLCDTLRVGMECNYAPYNWTQSDASDNAVAIAAGGYADGYDVRIAKIIAEKLGMDLEIVKTEWDGLTPALLSGNIDVIIAGMSPTAERRMTIDFTDSYYDTELTVVVRKDSAFASAKSLADLAGAKITGQMSTFHYDMIDQIEGAVKMPAMETFPTMIVAVSSGAIDGYVADRPGAVSATSANPDLTYVTFDEGRGFTVSPDDAQIAVGVRQGSELKEQINEILAGISAEERNDIMDAVVLAQPLSE
;
A
#
# COMPACT_ATOMS: atom_id res chain seq x y z
N MET A 1 46.73 -8.83 -44.52
CA MET A 1 45.39 -8.22 -44.65
C MET A 1 44.26 -9.15 -44.15
N LYS A 2 44.16 -10.44 -44.51
CA LYS A 2 43.11 -11.35 -44.03
C LYS A 2 43.06 -11.58 -42.51
N LYS A 3 44.21 -11.59 -41.81
CA LYS A 3 44.28 -11.79 -40.34
C LYS A 3 43.86 -10.55 -39.53
N MET A 4 44.03 -9.35 -40.06
CA MET A 4 43.59 -8.13 -39.41
C MET A 4 42.05 -7.89 -39.56
N MET A 5 41.45 -8.37 -40.66
CA MET A 5 40.01 -8.31 -40.87
C MET A 5 39.22 -9.24 -39.93
N VAL A 6 39.79 -10.41 -39.59
CA VAL A 6 39.14 -11.35 -38.66
C VAL A 6 39.16 -10.79 -37.21
N LEU A 7 40.23 -10.09 -36.81
CA LEU A 7 40.33 -9.49 -35.48
C LEU A 7 39.38 -8.27 -35.30
N ALA A 8 39.16 -7.52 -36.36
CA ALA A 8 38.21 -6.39 -36.34
C ALA A 8 36.76 -6.87 -36.31
N LEU A 9 36.42 -8.00 -36.93
CA LEU A 9 35.06 -8.56 -36.91
C LEU A 9 34.72 -9.19 -35.56
N THR A 10 35.68 -9.82 -34.87
CA THR A 10 35.48 -10.36 -33.51
C THR A 10 35.35 -9.28 -32.47
N LEU A 11 36.04 -8.13 -32.59
CA LEU A 11 35.89 -7.01 -31.68
C LEU A 11 34.59 -6.25 -31.87
N ALA A 12 34.04 -6.22 -33.12
CA ALA A 12 32.71 -5.63 -33.40
C ALA A 12 31.55 -6.50 -32.88
N MET A 13 31.70 -7.84 -32.83
CA MET A 13 30.69 -8.74 -32.27
C MET A 13 30.61 -8.72 -30.74
N THR A 14 31.68 -8.34 -30.05
CA THR A 14 31.68 -8.24 -28.59
C THR A 14 31.06 -6.91 -28.08
N MET A 15 30.94 -5.90 -28.92
CA MET A 15 30.26 -4.63 -28.57
C MET A 15 28.75 -4.63 -28.80
N LEU A 16 28.17 -5.67 -29.42
CA LEU A 16 26.72 -5.75 -29.67
C LEU A 16 25.94 -6.54 -28.61
N ALA A 17 26.62 -7.03 -27.57
CA ALA A 17 26.01 -7.85 -26.51
C ALA A 17 25.75 -7.09 -25.19
N ALA A 18 25.85 -5.76 -25.20
CA ALA A 18 25.51 -4.91 -24.06
C ALA A 18 24.31 -4.00 -24.37
N ALA A 19 23.31 -4.51 -25.11
CA ALA A 19 21.96 -4.06 -24.91
C ALA A 19 21.51 -4.73 -23.59
N GLY A 20 21.83 -4.09 -22.44
CA GLY A 20 21.46 -4.59 -21.13
C GLY A 20 19.96 -4.83 -21.14
N LEU A 21 19.55 -6.07 -20.93
CA LEU A 21 18.24 -6.35 -20.40
C LEU A 21 18.19 -5.55 -19.11
N CYS A 22 17.37 -4.50 -19.05
CA CYS A 22 17.09 -3.80 -17.83
C CYS A 22 16.42 -4.84 -16.92
N ASP A 23 16.98 -5.09 -15.74
CA ASP A 23 16.32 -5.97 -14.79
C ASP A 23 14.96 -5.38 -14.43
N THR A 24 13.97 -6.22 -14.22
CA THR A 24 12.61 -5.79 -13.88
C THR A 24 12.40 -5.90 -12.37
N LEU A 25 11.97 -4.82 -11.75
CA LEU A 25 11.50 -4.81 -10.35
C LEU A 25 10.02 -5.19 -10.33
N ARG A 26 9.71 -6.39 -9.86
CA ARG A 26 8.33 -6.88 -9.71
C ARG A 26 7.81 -6.50 -8.34
N VAL A 27 6.82 -5.60 -8.32
CA VAL A 27 6.23 -5.04 -7.10
C VAL A 27 4.85 -5.63 -6.88
N GLY A 28 4.65 -6.32 -5.75
CA GLY A 28 3.35 -6.85 -5.35
C GLY A 28 2.51 -5.82 -4.60
N MET A 29 1.24 -5.68 -4.99
CA MET A 29 0.22 -4.89 -4.30
C MET A 29 -1.19 -5.36 -4.66
N GLU A 30 -2.20 -5.02 -3.83
CA GLU A 30 -3.59 -5.44 -4.06
C GLU A 30 -4.26 -4.72 -5.23
N CYS A 31 -3.88 -3.48 -5.49
CA CYS A 31 -4.53 -2.56 -6.45
C CYS A 31 -6.03 -2.33 -6.16
N ASN A 32 -6.42 -2.33 -4.87
CA ASN A 32 -7.79 -2.06 -4.40
C ASN A 32 -7.84 -1.36 -3.03
N TYR A 33 -6.73 -0.75 -2.61
CA TYR A 33 -6.59 0.01 -1.36
C TYR A 33 -6.22 1.47 -1.65
N ALA A 34 -7.16 2.28 -2.13
CA ALA A 34 -6.94 3.73 -2.30
C ALA A 34 -6.77 4.44 -0.94
N PRO A 35 -5.89 5.43 -0.83
CA PRO A 35 -5.10 6.07 -1.88
C PRO A 35 -3.73 5.42 -2.12
N TYR A 36 -3.40 4.33 -1.40
CA TYR A 36 -2.12 3.64 -1.54
C TYR A 36 -1.97 3.01 -2.92
N ASN A 37 -2.94 2.21 -3.33
CA ASN A 37 -2.94 1.55 -4.63
C ASN A 37 -4.38 1.21 -5.07
N TRP A 38 -4.72 1.49 -6.33
CA TRP A 38 -6.02 1.14 -6.93
C TRP A 38 -5.88 0.74 -8.39
N THR A 39 -6.93 0.11 -8.94
CA THR A 39 -7.04 -0.18 -10.38
C THR A 39 -7.94 0.85 -11.04
N GLN A 40 -7.54 1.36 -12.22
CA GLN A 40 -8.34 2.23 -13.08
C GLN A 40 -8.35 1.71 -14.51
N SER A 41 -9.39 2.09 -15.29
CA SER A 41 -9.55 1.68 -16.71
C SER A 41 -8.63 2.46 -17.63
N ASP A 42 -8.41 3.74 -17.35
CA ASP A 42 -7.72 4.66 -18.21
C ASP A 42 -6.26 4.86 -17.82
N ALA A 43 -5.40 5.01 -18.81
CA ALA A 43 -4.01 5.37 -18.59
C ALA A 43 -3.90 6.80 -18.04
N SER A 44 -2.93 7.04 -17.17
CA SER A 44 -2.48 8.36 -16.74
C SER A 44 -0.96 8.40 -16.71
N ASP A 45 -0.37 9.59 -16.58
CA ASP A 45 1.10 9.76 -16.55
C ASP A 45 1.77 8.98 -15.42
N ASN A 46 1.03 8.70 -14.34
CA ASN A 46 1.54 7.99 -13.17
C ASN A 46 1.14 6.52 -13.13
N ALA A 47 0.08 6.14 -13.83
CA ALA A 47 -0.43 4.78 -13.80
C ALA A 47 0.46 3.81 -14.58
N VAL A 48 0.53 2.58 -14.08
CA VAL A 48 1.31 1.47 -14.66
C VAL A 48 0.34 0.39 -15.13
N ALA A 49 0.47 -0.05 -16.38
CA ALA A 49 -0.35 -1.13 -16.91
C ALA A 49 -0.12 -2.43 -16.11
N ILE A 50 -1.19 -3.15 -15.80
CA ILE A 50 -1.12 -4.43 -15.07
C ILE A 50 -1.58 -5.59 -15.96
N ALA A 51 -0.94 -6.75 -15.81
CA ALA A 51 -1.25 -7.95 -16.60
C ALA A 51 -2.72 -8.41 -16.45
N ALA A 52 -3.35 -8.12 -15.32
CA ALA A 52 -4.76 -8.41 -15.05
C ALA A 52 -5.74 -7.53 -15.85
N GLY A 53 -5.24 -6.55 -16.60
CA GLY A 53 -6.01 -5.56 -17.35
C GLY A 53 -6.23 -4.26 -16.57
N GLY A 54 -6.24 -3.13 -17.28
CA GLY A 54 -6.28 -1.79 -16.69
C GLY A 54 -4.90 -1.30 -16.20
N TYR A 55 -4.93 -0.36 -15.30
CA TYR A 55 -3.74 0.33 -14.81
C TYR A 55 -3.79 0.44 -13.28
N ALA A 56 -2.65 0.26 -12.63
CA ALA A 56 -2.47 0.57 -11.22
C ALA A 56 -1.99 2.02 -11.06
N ASP A 57 -2.56 2.77 -10.13
CA ASP A 57 -2.05 4.08 -9.67
C ASP A 57 -2.22 4.16 -8.14
N GLY A 58 -1.66 5.18 -7.54
CA GLY A 58 -1.69 5.42 -6.10
C GLY A 58 -0.33 5.73 -5.51
N TYR A 59 -0.30 5.99 -4.23
CA TYR A 59 0.91 6.36 -3.51
C TYR A 59 2.01 5.30 -3.65
N ASP A 60 1.66 4.03 -3.44
CA ASP A 60 2.58 2.90 -3.56
C ASP A 60 3.15 2.76 -4.96
N VAL A 61 2.31 2.99 -6.00
CA VAL A 61 2.75 2.94 -7.39
C VAL A 61 3.75 4.06 -7.68
N ARG A 62 3.54 5.26 -7.14
CA ARG A 62 4.47 6.39 -7.32
C ARG A 62 5.79 6.16 -6.60
N ILE A 63 5.76 5.63 -5.37
CA ILE A 63 6.96 5.22 -4.64
C ILE A 63 7.69 4.09 -5.40
N ALA A 64 6.97 3.10 -5.92
CA ALA A 64 7.55 2.03 -6.74
C ALA A 64 8.25 2.54 -8.01
N LYS A 65 7.66 3.55 -8.69
CA LYS A 65 8.29 4.21 -9.85
C LYS A 65 9.60 4.89 -9.48
N ILE A 66 9.62 5.65 -8.38
CA ILE A 66 10.84 6.31 -7.89
C ILE A 66 11.92 5.28 -7.58
N ILE A 67 11.57 4.20 -6.89
CA ILE A 67 12.50 3.13 -6.54
C ILE A 67 13.05 2.46 -7.80
N ALA A 68 12.20 2.02 -8.73
CA ALA A 68 12.62 1.35 -9.96
C ALA A 68 13.52 2.25 -10.82
N GLU A 69 13.16 3.53 -11.00
CA GLU A 69 13.97 4.51 -11.72
C GLU A 69 15.36 4.68 -11.10
N LYS A 70 15.44 4.82 -9.77
CA LYS A 70 16.72 4.99 -9.07
C LYS A 70 17.58 3.74 -9.09
N LEU A 71 16.97 2.54 -9.11
CA LEU A 71 17.68 1.28 -9.29
C LEU A 71 18.09 1.04 -10.76
N GLY A 72 17.55 1.82 -11.71
CA GLY A 72 17.78 1.60 -13.15
C GLY A 72 17.08 0.35 -13.66
N MET A 73 15.94 -0.03 -13.07
CA MET A 73 15.14 -1.22 -13.39
C MET A 73 13.83 -0.84 -14.07
N ASP A 74 13.30 -1.73 -14.92
CA ASP A 74 11.94 -1.60 -15.41
C ASP A 74 10.96 -1.95 -14.27
N LEU A 75 9.80 -1.29 -14.22
CA LEU A 75 8.78 -1.54 -13.20
C LEU A 75 7.67 -2.45 -13.73
N GLU A 76 7.39 -3.52 -13.00
CA GLU A 76 6.20 -4.36 -13.18
C GLU A 76 5.38 -4.37 -11.90
N ILE A 77 4.09 -4.01 -11.99
CA ILE A 77 3.13 -4.16 -10.89
C ILE A 77 2.43 -5.50 -11.01
N VAL A 78 2.59 -6.33 -9.98
CA VAL A 78 1.97 -7.65 -9.90
C VAL A 78 0.79 -7.57 -8.94
N LYS A 79 -0.43 -7.44 -9.51
CA LYS A 79 -1.65 -7.44 -8.71
C LYS A 79 -1.82 -8.79 -8.01
N THR A 80 -1.91 -8.76 -6.68
CA THR A 80 -1.94 -9.95 -5.83
C THR A 80 -2.85 -9.68 -4.63
N GLU A 81 -3.77 -10.57 -4.33
CA GLU A 81 -4.61 -10.46 -3.13
C GLU A 81 -3.74 -10.37 -1.85
N TRP A 82 -4.23 -9.70 -0.82
CA TRP A 82 -3.46 -9.39 0.39
C TRP A 82 -2.73 -10.61 0.98
N ASP A 83 -3.46 -11.70 1.23
CA ASP A 83 -2.89 -12.93 1.79
C ASP A 83 -1.89 -13.65 0.86
N GLY A 84 -1.89 -13.29 -0.42
CA GLY A 84 -0.97 -13.80 -1.44
C GLY A 84 0.37 -13.06 -1.50
N LEU A 85 0.49 -11.85 -0.94
CA LEU A 85 1.67 -10.99 -1.09
C LEU A 85 2.93 -11.62 -0.49
N THR A 86 2.90 -12.02 0.78
CA THR A 86 4.05 -12.67 1.44
C THR A 86 4.43 -13.99 0.77
N PRO A 87 3.51 -14.93 0.45
CA PRO A 87 3.83 -16.11 -0.35
C PRO A 87 4.46 -15.79 -1.71
N ALA A 88 3.95 -14.78 -2.44
CA ALA A 88 4.52 -14.37 -3.74
C ALA A 88 5.94 -13.83 -3.59
N LEU A 89 6.23 -13.06 -2.53
CA LEU A 89 7.57 -12.58 -2.22
C LEU A 89 8.54 -13.73 -1.92
N LEU A 90 8.13 -14.66 -1.06
CA LEU A 90 8.96 -15.80 -0.66
C LEU A 90 9.24 -16.77 -1.81
N SER A 91 8.27 -16.97 -2.71
CA SER A 91 8.44 -17.82 -3.91
C SER A 91 9.24 -17.14 -5.04
N GLY A 92 9.53 -15.84 -4.93
CA GLY A 92 10.23 -15.09 -5.96
C GLY A 92 9.35 -14.69 -7.16
N ASN A 93 8.03 -14.76 -7.03
CA ASN A 93 7.10 -14.24 -8.05
C ASN A 93 7.08 -12.71 -8.07
N ILE A 94 7.36 -12.07 -6.93
CA ILE A 94 7.61 -10.65 -6.78
C ILE A 94 8.95 -10.44 -6.06
N ASP A 95 9.53 -9.25 -6.22
CA ASP A 95 10.82 -8.91 -5.64
C ASP A 95 10.67 -8.11 -4.36
N VAL A 96 9.62 -7.28 -4.29
CA VAL A 96 9.26 -6.45 -3.14
C VAL A 96 7.72 -6.37 -2.98
N ILE A 97 7.27 -6.06 -1.77
CA ILE A 97 5.88 -5.69 -1.45
C ILE A 97 5.85 -4.19 -1.19
N ILE A 98 5.06 -3.43 -1.96
CA ILE A 98 4.75 -2.02 -1.70
C ILE A 98 3.22 -1.90 -1.76
N ALA A 99 2.57 -2.00 -0.59
CA ALA A 99 1.14 -2.27 -0.51
C ALA A 99 0.46 -1.64 0.72
N GLY A 100 0.95 -0.48 1.20
CA GLY A 100 0.45 0.08 2.45
C GLY A 100 0.72 -0.84 3.65
N MET A 101 1.79 -1.63 3.62
CA MET A 101 2.03 -2.70 4.59
C MET A 101 2.83 -2.21 5.79
N SER A 102 2.26 -2.36 6.99
CA SER A 102 2.98 -2.10 8.24
C SER A 102 3.96 -3.23 8.58
N PRO A 103 5.18 -2.89 9.05
CA PRO A 103 6.22 -3.85 9.41
C PRO A 103 6.01 -4.44 10.81
N THR A 104 4.86 -5.07 11.06
CA THR A 104 4.52 -5.64 12.36
C THR A 104 5.56 -6.67 12.84
N ALA A 105 5.66 -6.85 14.17
CA ALA A 105 6.58 -7.84 14.75
C ALA A 105 6.34 -9.25 14.20
N GLU A 106 5.09 -9.63 13.92
CA GLU A 106 4.75 -10.92 13.33
C GLU A 106 5.31 -11.05 11.90
N ARG A 107 5.11 -10.04 11.05
CA ARG A 107 5.61 -10.05 9.66
C ARG A 107 7.13 -10.08 9.60
N ARG A 108 7.81 -9.37 10.51
CA ARG A 108 9.27 -9.37 10.63
C ARG A 108 9.87 -10.74 10.96
N MET A 109 9.08 -11.68 11.47
CA MET A 109 9.54 -13.06 11.64
C MET A 109 9.71 -13.80 10.32
N THR A 110 9.08 -13.33 9.25
CA THR A 110 9.01 -14.04 7.95
C THR A 110 9.72 -13.28 6.83
N ILE A 111 9.63 -11.96 6.82
CA ILE A 111 10.22 -11.09 5.80
C ILE A 111 10.95 -9.92 6.48
N ASP A 112 11.88 -9.28 5.75
CA ASP A 112 12.50 -8.03 6.18
C ASP A 112 11.71 -6.84 5.64
N PHE A 113 11.93 -5.68 6.28
CA PHE A 113 11.33 -4.41 5.87
C PHE A 113 12.41 -3.34 5.77
N THR A 114 12.19 -2.40 4.86
CA THR A 114 12.98 -1.16 4.75
C THR A 114 12.65 -0.21 5.90
N ASP A 115 13.29 0.96 5.89
CA ASP A 115 12.81 2.13 6.61
C ASP A 115 11.41 2.52 6.08
N SER A 116 10.66 3.25 6.92
CA SER A 116 9.31 3.70 6.57
C SER A 116 9.32 4.64 5.37
N TYR A 117 8.37 4.44 4.44
CA TYR A 117 8.09 5.40 3.38
C TYR A 117 6.85 6.26 3.64
N TYR A 118 6.05 5.91 4.66
CA TYR A 118 4.95 6.71 5.17
C TYR A 118 4.63 6.37 6.63
N ASP A 119 4.17 7.35 7.41
CA ASP A 119 3.70 7.15 8.77
C ASP A 119 2.21 7.51 8.83
N THR A 120 1.43 6.73 9.58
CA THR A 120 -0.02 6.89 9.63
C THR A 120 -0.57 6.73 11.04
N GLU A 121 -1.85 7.03 11.21
CA GLU A 121 -2.62 6.79 12.42
C GLU A 121 -3.90 6.02 12.09
N LEU A 122 -4.43 5.28 13.06
CA LEU A 122 -5.66 4.53 12.89
C LEU A 122 -6.87 5.38 13.22
N THR A 123 -7.93 5.14 12.45
CA THR A 123 -9.25 5.72 12.64
C THR A 123 -10.35 4.71 12.35
N VAL A 124 -11.61 5.13 12.48
CA VAL A 124 -12.78 4.32 12.12
C VAL A 124 -13.62 5.08 11.13
N VAL A 125 -13.89 4.47 9.97
CA VAL A 125 -14.83 5.00 8.97
C VAL A 125 -16.24 4.56 9.35
N VAL A 126 -17.17 5.51 9.35
CA VAL A 126 -18.58 5.32 9.71
C VAL A 126 -19.48 6.11 8.77
N ARG A 127 -20.80 5.86 8.76
CA ARG A 127 -21.74 6.73 8.06
C ARG A 127 -21.89 8.08 8.78
N LYS A 128 -22.06 9.17 8.02
CA LYS A 128 -22.29 10.52 8.55
C LYS A 128 -23.56 10.64 9.41
N ASP A 129 -24.59 9.86 9.09
CA ASP A 129 -25.87 9.85 9.79
C ASP A 129 -25.93 8.88 10.98
N SER A 130 -24.83 8.16 11.25
CA SER A 130 -24.77 7.22 12.36
C SER A 130 -24.59 7.92 13.70
N ALA A 131 -25.02 7.26 14.79
CA ALA A 131 -24.79 7.73 16.15
C ALA A 131 -23.30 7.86 16.50
N PHE A 132 -22.42 7.18 15.75
CA PHE A 132 -20.98 7.12 15.98
C PHE A 132 -20.19 8.20 15.23
N ALA A 133 -20.82 8.96 14.33
CA ALA A 133 -20.15 9.97 13.51
C ALA A 133 -19.48 11.11 14.30
N SER A 134 -19.94 11.36 15.52
CA SER A 134 -19.40 12.38 16.42
C SER A 134 -18.51 11.82 17.53
N ALA A 135 -18.17 10.55 17.48
CA ALA A 135 -17.28 9.92 18.47
C ALA A 135 -15.93 10.67 18.57
N LYS A 136 -15.41 10.80 19.79
CA LYS A 136 -14.14 11.45 20.10
C LYS A 136 -13.19 10.54 20.86
N SER A 137 -13.64 9.34 21.18
CA SER A 137 -12.85 8.31 21.87
C SER A 137 -13.29 6.92 21.41
N LEU A 138 -12.44 5.93 21.68
CA LEU A 138 -12.80 4.51 21.47
C LEU A 138 -14.04 4.13 22.31
N ALA A 139 -14.19 4.69 23.51
CA ALA A 139 -15.35 4.41 24.36
C ALA A 139 -16.68 4.86 23.76
N ASP A 140 -16.66 5.90 22.90
CA ASP A 140 -17.88 6.40 22.24
C ASP A 140 -18.37 5.45 21.13
N LEU A 141 -17.57 4.45 20.77
CA LEU A 141 -17.87 3.40 19.79
C LEU A 141 -18.44 2.13 20.45
N ALA A 142 -18.73 2.16 21.76
CA ALA A 142 -19.34 1.01 22.45
C ALA A 142 -20.69 0.63 21.80
N GLY A 143 -20.89 -0.65 21.51
CA GLY A 143 -22.07 -1.18 20.81
C GLY A 143 -22.00 -1.11 19.30
N ALA A 144 -21.04 -0.40 18.71
CA ALA A 144 -20.86 -0.34 17.26
C ALA A 144 -20.42 -1.70 16.68
N LYS A 145 -20.99 -2.08 15.54
CA LYS A 145 -20.60 -3.24 14.75
C LYS A 145 -19.40 -2.86 13.88
N ILE A 146 -18.19 -3.25 14.30
CA ILE A 146 -16.94 -2.84 13.65
C ILE A 146 -16.26 -4.05 13.01
N THR A 147 -15.71 -3.87 11.82
CA THR A 147 -14.85 -4.82 11.12
C THR A 147 -13.48 -4.22 10.78
N GLY A 148 -12.61 -5.02 10.20
CA GLY A 148 -11.32 -4.65 9.63
C GLY A 148 -10.95 -5.63 8.55
N GLN A 149 -9.89 -5.33 7.81
CA GLN A 149 -9.41 -6.22 6.76
C GLN A 149 -8.81 -7.50 7.38
N MET A 150 -9.11 -8.63 6.76
CA MET A 150 -8.61 -9.95 7.16
C MET A 150 -7.07 -9.99 7.10
N SER A 151 -6.46 -10.71 8.04
CA SER A 151 -5.00 -10.88 8.15
C SER A 151 -4.24 -9.55 8.32
N THR A 152 -4.89 -8.54 8.92
CA THR A 152 -4.26 -7.27 9.26
C THR A 152 -4.41 -6.93 10.72
N PHE A 153 -3.46 -6.15 11.24
CA PHE A 153 -3.52 -5.64 12.62
C PHE A 153 -4.72 -4.69 12.82
N HIS A 154 -5.26 -4.07 11.76
CA HIS A 154 -6.48 -3.26 11.84
C HIS A 154 -7.65 -4.04 12.47
N TYR A 155 -7.79 -5.32 12.12
CA TYR A 155 -8.82 -6.18 12.67
C TYR A 155 -8.59 -6.47 14.15
N ASP A 156 -7.32 -6.64 14.56
CA ASP A 156 -6.96 -6.89 15.97
C ASP A 156 -7.16 -5.65 16.84
N MET A 157 -6.97 -4.45 16.29
CA MET A 157 -7.17 -3.19 17.00
C MET A 157 -8.61 -2.97 17.45
N ILE A 158 -9.60 -3.67 16.87
CA ILE A 158 -10.99 -3.62 17.30
C ILE A 158 -11.12 -4.05 18.78
N ASP A 159 -10.24 -4.91 19.27
CA ASP A 159 -10.25 -5.39 20.65
C ASP A 159 -9.95 -4.27 21.68
N GLN A 160 -9.42 -3.12 21.24
CA GLN A 160 -9.27 -1.92 22.07
C GLN A 160 -10.57 -1.13 22.22
N ILE A 161 -11.60 -1.40 21.45
CA ILE A 161 -12.89 -0.72 21.52
C ILE A 161 -13.81 -1.48 22.49
N GLU A 162 -13.76 -1.13 23.77
CA GLU A 162 -14.54 -1.81 24.78
C GLU A 162 -16.04 -1.72 24.48
N GLY A 163 -16.70 -2.88 24.44
CA GLY A 163 -18.13 -2.99 24.18
C GLY A 163 -18.53 -2.93 22.70
N ALA A 164 -17.61 -2.78 21.76
CA ALA A 164 -17.90 -2.93 20.34
C ALA A 164 -18.26 -4.38 19.98
N VAL A 165 -19.09 -4.53 18.95
CA VAL A 165 -19.40 -5.83 18.35
C VAL A 165 -18.42 -6.08 17.21
N LYS A 166 -17.39 -6.91 17.47
CA LYS A 166 -16.40 -7.29 16.46
C LYS A 166 -17.08 -8.19 15.42
N MET A 167 -17.23 -7.65 14.21
CA MET A 167 -17.82 -8.36 13.08
C MET A 167 -16.78 -9.23 12.39
N PRO A 168 -17.17 -10.27 11.63
CA PRO A 168 -16.21 -11.04 10.83
C PRO A 168 -15.33 -10.13 9.96
N ALA A 169 -14.03 -10.44 9.87
CA ALA A 169 -13.11 -9.73 9.00
C ALA A 169 -13.55 -9.83 7.53
N MET A 170 -13.24 -8.80 6.75
CA MET A 170 -13.55 -8.74 5.32
C MET A 170 -12.25 -8.73 4.50
N GLU A 171 -12.32 -9.21 3.26
CA GLU A 171 -11.12 -9.37 2.43
C GLU A 171 -10.56 -8.04 1.94
N THR A 172 -11.43 -7.05 1.59
CA THR A 172 -11.01 -5.83 0.90
C THR A 172 -11.67 -4.57 1.44
N PHE A 173 -11.00 -3.42 1.28
CA PHE A 173 -11.55 -2.12 1.66
C PHE A 173 -12.84 -1.76 0.88
N PRO A 174 -12.95 -1.98 -0.45
CA PRO A 174 -14.21 -1.76 -1.17
C PRO A 174 -15.39 -2.53 -0.58
N THR A 175 -15.18 -3.79 -0.16
CA THR A 175 -16.24 -4.58 0.48
C THR A 175 -16.68 -3.96 1.81
N MET A 176 -15.74 -3.46 2.63
CA MET A 176 -16.05 -2.79 3.89
C MET A 176 -16.80 -1.47 3.67
N ILE A 177 -16.40 -0.67 2.65
CA ILE A 177 -17.09 0.56 2.26
C ILE A 177 -18.55 0.27 1.93
N VAL A 178 -18.83 -0.74 1.09
CA VAL A 178 -20.19 -1.14 0.74
C VAL A 178 -20.97 -1.59 1.98
N ALA A 179 -20.34 -2.36 2.88
CA ALA A 179 -20.99 -2.84 4.10
C ALA A 179 -21.39 -1.71 5.06
N VAL A 180 -20.54 -0.67 5.22
CA VAL A 180 -20.87 0.53 6.01
C VAL A 180 -21.95 1.35 5.32
N SER A 181 -21.81 1.62 4.02
CA SER A 181 -22.78 2.44 3.26
C SER A 181 -24.17 1.81 3.28
N SER A 182 -24.28 0.48 3.20
CA SER A 182 -25.55 -0.25 3.27
C SER A 182 -26.13 -0.37 4.71
N GLY A 183 -25.34 -0.04 5.73
CA GLY A 183 -25.72 -0.21 7.14
C GLY A 183 -25.67 -1.65 7.65
N ALA A 184 -25.03 -2.57 6.93
CA ALA A 184 -24.78 -3.93 7.40
C ALA A 184 -23.86 -3.96 8.64
N ILE A 185 -22.91 -3.04 8.67
CA ILE A 185 -22.01 -2.76 9.80
C ILE A 185 -22.02 -1.26 10.09
N ASP A 186 -21.53 -0.85 11.26
CA ASP A 186 -21.49 0.55 11.67
C ASP A 186 -20.18 1.24 11.26
N GLY A 187 -19.09 0.48 11.17
CA GLY A 187 -17.79 1.03 10.74
C GLY A 187 -16.70 -0.02 10.51
N TYR A 188 -15.56 0.44 10.04
CA TYR A 188 -14.34 -0.36 9.90
C TYR A 188 -13.09 0.43 10.30
N VAL A 189 -12.09 -0.27 10.82
CA VAL A 189 -10.78 0.31 11.16
C VAL A 189 -9.97 0.50 9.89
N ALA A 190 -9.35 1.66 9.73
CA ALA A 190 -8.51 2.01 8.59
C ALA A 190 -7.38 2.94 9.00
N ASP A 191 -6.35 3.02 8.17
CA ASP A 191 -5.37 4.10 8.17
C ASP A 191 -6.02 5.41 7.77
N ARG A 192 -5.56 6.52 8.34
CA ARG A 192 -6.11 7.84 8.04
C ARG A 192 -6.14 8.19 6.55
N PRO A 193 -5.08 7.97 5.74
CA PRO A 193 -5.14 8.21 4.30
C PRO A 193 -6.26 7.41 3.62
N GLY A 194 -6.41 6.12 3.95
CA GLY A 194 -7.49 5.28 3.46
C GLY A 194 -8.88 5.79 3.85
N ALA A 195 -9.03 6.27 5.09
CA ALA A 195 -10.28 6.88 5.55
C ALA A 195 -10.61 8.20 4.83
N VAL A 196 -9.60 9.07 4.61
CA VAL A 196 -9.76 10.30 3.83
C VAL A 196 -10.17 9.96 2.40
N SER A 197 -9.52 9.01 1.77
CA SER A 197 -9.84 8.51 0.44
C SER A 197 -11.29 8.00 0.36
N ALA A 198 -11.66 7.08 1.22
CA ALA A 198 -13.00 6.49 1.25
C ALA A 198 -14.11 7.54 1.43
N THR A 199 -13.89 8.53 2.32
CA THR A 199 -14.89 9.57 2.60
C THR A 199 -14.94 10.67 1.54
N SER A 200 -13.87 10.87 0.79
CA SER A 200 -13.86 11.77 -0.37
C SER A 200 -14.62 11.17 -1.55
N ALA A 201 -14.49 9.85 -1.77
CA ALA A 201 -15.19 9.13 -2.82
C ALA A 201 -16.66 8.81 -2.47
N ASN A 202 -17.01 8.71 -1.17
CA ASN A 202 -18.34 8.34 -0.69
C ASN A 202 -18.90 9.44 0.24
N PRO A 203 -19.72 10.38 -0.29
CA PRO A 203 -20.19 11.54 0.46
C PRO A 203 -21.01 11.22 1.73
N ASP A 204 -21.61 10.04 1.82
CA ASP A 204 -22.39 9.59 2.98
C ASP A 204 -21.51 9.03 4.12
N LEU A 205 -20.21 8.87 3.88
CA LEU A 205 -19.26 8.40 4.87
C LEU A 205 -18.50 9.56 5.52
N THR A 206 -18.04 9.31 6.73
CA THR A 206 -17.09 10.15 7.48
C THR A 206 -16.14 9.24 8.26
N TYR A 207 -15.09 9.80 8.82
CA TYR A 207 -14.23 9.07 9.76
C TYR A 207 -14.15 9.78 11.10
N VAL A 208 -13.92 9.01 12.15
CA VAL A 208 -13.80 9.51 13.51
C VAL A 208 -12.45 10.18 13.71
N THR A 209 -12.43 11.36 14.32
CA THR A 209 -11.21 12.01 14.79
C THR A 209 -11.18 11.93 16.32
N PHE A 210 -10.31 11.09 16.85
CA PHE A 210 -10.16 10.92 18.28
C PHE A 210 -9.45 12.12 18.94
N ASP A 211 -9.85 12.44 20.16
CA ASP A 211 -9.12 13.38 20.99
C ASP A 211 -7.78 12.77 21.43
N GLU A 212 -6.79 13.60 21.75
CA GLU A 212 -5.45 13.15 22.15
C GLU A 212 -5.52 12.13 23.29
N GLY A 213 -4.83 11.00 23.10
CA GLY A 213 -4.79 9.89 24.06
C GLY A 213 -6.09 9.11 24.22
N ARG A 214 -7.09 9.33 23.37
CA ARG A 214 -8.40 8.64 23.44
C ARG A 214 -8.67 7.73 22.23
N GLY A 215 -7.75 7.67 21.27
CA GLY A 215 -7.76 6.79 20.10
C GLY A 215 -7.05 5.47 20.35
N PHE A 216 -6.71 4.79 19.26
CA PHE A 216 -5.97 3.54 19.30
C PHE A 216 -4.56 3.73 19.86
N THR A 217 -4.12 2.77 20.66
CA THR A 217 -2.71 2.63 21.07
C THR A 217 -2.03 1.69 20.07
N VAL A 218 -1.15 2.24 19.27
CA VAL A 218 -0.43 1.51 18.21
C VAL A 218 1.06 1.54 18.54
N SER A 219 1.76 0.43 18.28
CA SER A 219 3.21 0.45 18.40
C SER A 219 3.80 1.39 17.34
N PRO A 220 4.97 2.02 17.59
CA PRO A 220 5.60 2.87 16.56
C PRO A 220 5.81 2.14 15.22
N ASP A 221 6.17 0.86 15.25
CA ASP A 221 6.38 0.07 14.04
C ASP A 221 5.07 -0.21 13.30
N ASP A 222 3.96 -0.45 14.02
CA ASP A 222 2.67 -0.74 13.37
C ASP A 222 2.04 0.53 12.75
N ALA A 223 2.42 1.73 13.24
CA ALA A 223 2.03 3.01 12.66
C ALA A 223 2.85 3.39 11.41
N GLN A 224 3.86 2.62 11.06
CA GLN A 224 4.71 2.81 9.88
C GLN A 224 4.21 1.98 8.70
N ILE A 225 4.57 2.44 7.49
CA ILE A 225 4.36 1.72 6.25
C ILE A 225 5.72 1.59 5.56
N ALA A 226 6.11 0.34 5.26
CA ALA A 226 7.44 0.04 4.75
C ALA A 226 7.42 -0.97 3.60
N VAL A 227 8.48 -1.01 2.81
CA VAL A 227 8.64 -1.98 1.72
C VAL A 227 9.05 -3.32 2.29
N GLY A 228 8.26 -4.36 2.01
CA GLY A 228 8.59 -5.74 2.36
C GLY A 228 9.56 -6.36 1.36
N VAL A 229 10.62 -7.00 1.85
CA VAL A 229 11.62 -7.71 1.03
C VAL A 229 11.91 -9.09 1.63
N ARG A 230 12.46 -10.01 0.84
CA ARG A 230 12.94 -11.30 1.38
C ARG A 230 14.00 -11.06 2.44
N GLN A 231 14.04 -11.90 3.47
CA GLN A 231 15.07 -11.82 4.51
C GLN A 231 16.48 -11.87 3.91
N GLY A 232 17.31 -10.93 4.32
CA GLY A 232 18.69 -10.80 3.84
C GLY A 232 18.84 -10.31 2.40
N SER A 233 17.78 -9.75 1.79
CA SER A 233 17.84 -9.18 0.43
C SER A 233 18.67 -7.89 0.41
N GLU A 234 19.59 -7.79 -0.56
CA GLU A 234 20.38 -6.59 -0.80
C GLU A 234 19.50 -5.38 -1.23
N LEU A 235 18.32 -5.63 -1.76
CA LEU A 235 17.36 -4.58 -2.13
C LEU A 235 16.96 -3.72 -0.92
N LYS A 236 16.99 -4.26 0.30
CA LYS A 236 16.65 -3.50 1.51
C LYS A 236 17.50 -2.25 1.64
N GLU A 237 18.80 -2.39 1.63
CA GLU A 237 19.72 -1.26 1.83
C GLU A 237 19.68 -0.30 0.64
N GLN A 238 19.59 -0.81 -0.58
CA GLN A 238 19.46 0.01 -1.78
C GLN A 238 18.18 0.86 -1.76
N ILE A 239 17.06 0.27 -1.34
CA ILE A 239 15.79 0.99 -1.21
C ILE A 239 15.85 1.99 -0.06
N ASN A 240 16.48 1.65 1.08
CA ASN A 240 16.67 2.60 2.19
C ASN A 240 17.42 3.85 1.76
N GLU A 241 18.51 3.69 0.98
CA GLU A 241 19.25 4.84 0.44
C GLU A 241 18.38 5.72 -0.47
N ILE A 242 17.49 5.11 -1.26
CA ILE A 242 16.55 5.84 -2.12
C ILE A 242 15.50 6.57 -1.27
N LEU A 243 14.89 5.87 -0.31
CA LEU A 243 13.87 6.44 0.57
C LEU A 243 14.40 7.60 1.43
N ALA A 244 15.65 7.53 1.86
CA ALA A 244 16.32 8.62 2.58
C ALA A 244 16.44 9.91 1.74
N GLY A 245 16.43 9.78 0.41
CA GLY A 245 16.45 10.91 -0.54
C GLY A 245 15.09 11.57 -0.76
N ILE A 246 13.98 10.96 -0.28
CA ILE A 246 12.61 11.51 -0.43
C ILE A 246 12.26 12.23 0.88
N SER A 247 12.11 13.54 0.85
CA SER A 247 11.77 14.33 2.03
C SER A 247 10.34 14.04 2.54
N ALA A 248 10.07 14.36 3.81
CA ALA A 248 8.72 14.22 4.37
C ALA A 248 7.70 15.11 3.64
N GLU A 249 8.13 16.32 3.20
CA GLU A 249 7.28 17.22 2.40
C GLU A 249 6.92 16.57 1.06
N GLU A 250 7.90 16.04 0.33
CA GLU A 250 7.66 15.34 -0.95
C GLU A 250 6.74 14.12 -0.79
N ARG A 251 6.90 13.34 0.27
CA ARG A 251 6.00 12.21 0.58
C ARG A 251 4.56 12.66 0.82
N ASN A 252 4.37 13.76 1.54
CA ASN A 252 3.05 14.34 1.77
C ASN A 252 2.45 14.91 0.47
N ASP A 253 3.24 15.61 -0.34
CA ASP A 253 2.79 16.14 -1.64
C ASP A 253 2.33 15.01 -2.58
N ILE A 254 3.06 13.88 -2.60
CA ILE A 254 2.66 12.70 -3.37
C ILE A 254 1.33 12.16 -2.83
N MET A 255 1.16 12.03 -1.50
CA MET A 255 -0.07 11.53 -0.90
C MET A 255 -1.25 12.45 -1.20
N ASP A 256 -1.10 13.75 -1.05
CA ASP A 256 -2.15 14.73 -1.34
C ASP A 256 -2.56 14.69 -2.83
N ALA A 257 -1.57 14.56 -3.72
CA ALA A 257 -1.81 14.46 -5.15
C ALA A 257 -2.58 13.16 -5.53
N VAL A 258 -2.30 12.03 -4.88
CA VAL A 258 -3.01 10.78 -5.16
C VAL A 258 -4.43 10.76 -4.60
N VAL A 259 -4.66 11.37 -3.43
CA VAL A 259 -6.01 11.54 -2.87
C VAL A 259 -6.91 12.33 -3.84
N LEU A 260 -6.36 13.34 -4.50
CA LEU A 260 -7.10 14.14 -5.50
C LEU A 260 -7.29 13.41 -6.84
N ALA A 261 -6.39 12.49 -7.19
CA ALA A 261 -6.39 11.79 -8.49
C ALA A 261 -7.21 10.50 -8.49
N GLN A 262 -7.57 9.98 -7.31
CA GLN A 262 -8.30 8.71 -7.21
C GLN A 262 -9.65 8.78 -7.94
N PRO A 263 -10.09 7.68 -8.58
CA PRO A 263 -11.42 7.62 -9.16
C PRO A 263 -12.47 7.79 -8.07
N LEU A 264 -13.45 8.65 -8.31
CA LEU A 264 -14.65 8.68 -7.47
C LEU A 264 -15.40 7.37 -7.67
N SER A 265 -16.01 6.83 -6.61
CA SER A 265 -16.92 5.69 -6.73
C SER A 265 -18.10 6.09 -7.64
N GLU A 266 -18.26 5.39 -8.78
CA GLU A 266 -19.44 5.53 -9.65
C GLU A 266 -20.69 4.94 -8.98
#